data_bc487d24ac97064b248fd985aeb25590
#
_entry.id   bc487d24ac97064b248fd985aeb25590
#
_cell.length_a   1.000
_cell.length_b   1.000
_cell.length_c   1.000
_cell.angle_alpha   90.00
_cell.angle_beta   90.00
_cell.angle_gamma   90.00
#
_symmetry.space_group_name_H-M   'P 1'
#
loop_
_entity.id
_entity.type
_entity.pdbx_description
1 polymer ?
#
loop_
_entity_poly.entity_id
_entity_poly.type
_entity_poly.pdbx_seq_one_letter_code
_entity_poly.pdbx_strand_id
1 'polypeptide(L)'
;MKNTNSQDRAIKTINKNIAVNAGAGTGKTKVLTERFIYILENGDLEEGKEIESIVAITFTKKATQEMKERIREEIQRKSLEDEKWRRYYKDMEKANISTIHSFCGNILRENSIEAGIDPLFTVLDDIEGDKILQETILEILLKAIEEDQNTYNFIRLFGKDNLNPIMEELKAIYYKIRTVGISF
;
A
#
# COMPACT_ATOMS: atom_id res chain seq x y z
N MET A 1 21.56 -21.45 -8.75
CA MET A 1 22.36 -21.24 -7.51
C MET A 1 21.64 -21.92 -6.36
N LYS A 2 22.31 -22.77 -5.58
CA LYS A 2 21.66 -23.43 -4.41
C LYS A 2 21.42 -22.40 -3.30
N ASN A 3 20.29 -22.54 -2.60
CA ASN A 3 19.97 -21.70 -1.46
C ASN A 3 20.89 -21.98 -0.26
N THR A 4 21.11 -21.00 0.57
CA THR A 4 21.76 -21.19 1.88
C THR A 4 20.75 -21.78 2.89
N ASN A 5 21.23 -22.36 3.98
CA ASN A 5 20.36 -22.90 5.04
C ASN A 5 19.39 -21.85 5.59
N SER A 6 19.82 -20.59 5.70
CA SER A 6 18.95 -19.49 6.17
C SER A 6 17.87 -19.14 5.16
N GLN A 7 18.19 -19.14 3.86
CA GLN A 7 17.23 -18.94 2.78
C GLN A 7 16.21 -20.08 2.74
N ASP A 8 16.65 -21.33 2.85
CA ASP A 8 15.74 -22.49 2.88
C ASP A 8 14.79 -22.44 4.09
N ARG A 9 15.26 -22.02 5.26
CA ARG A 9 14.39 -21.78 6.42
C ARG A 9 13.36 -20.69 6.14
N ALA A 10 13.77 -19.58 5.55
CA ALA A 10 12.88 -18.48 5.20
C ALA A 10 11.81 -18.90 4.18
N ILE A 11 12.13 -19.80 3.24
CA ILE A 11 11.21 -20.31 2.25
C ILE A 11 10.22 -21.31 2.86
N LYS A 12 10.71 -22.28 3.63
CA LYS A 12 9.94 -23.48 4.03
C LYS A 12 9.17 -23.33 5.35
N THR A 13 9.48 -22.34 6.18
CA THR A 13 8.78 -22.15 7.45
C THR A 13 7.46 -21.39 7.19
N ILE A 14 6.33 -22.11 7.03
CA ILE A 14 5.01 -21.52 6.75
C ILE A 14 4.06 -21.58 7.96
N ASN A 15 4.38 -22.35 8.98
CA ASN A 15 3.51 -22.58 10.17
C ASN A 15 3.75 -21.59 11.32
N LYS A 16 4.56 -20.57 11.13
CA LYS A 16 4.84 -19.50 12.12
C LYS A 16 5.34 -18.23 11.45
N ASN A 17 5.20 -17.12 12.18
CA ASN A 17 5.72 -15.85 11.76
C ASN A 17 7.25 -15.87 11.75
N ILE A 18 7.84 -15.32 10.70
CA ILE A 18 9.28 -15.18 10.57
C ILE A 18 9.65 -13.73 10.21
N ALA A 19 10.71 -13.25 10.80
CA ALA A 19 11.38 -12.01 10.42
C ALA A 19 12.71 -12.34 9.77
N VAL A 20 12.99 -11.77 8.60
CA VAL A 20 14.23 -11.98 7.85
C VAL A 20 14.98 -10.67 7.73
N ASN A 21 16.13 -10.60 8.38
CA ASN A 21 17.05 -9.48 8.22
C ASN A 21 18.08 -9.83 7.13
N ALA A 22 18.10 -9.05 6.04
CA ALA A 22 18.95 -9.33 4.88
C ALA A 22 19.41 -8.04 4.20
N GLY A 23 20.70 -7.92 3.95
CA GLY A 23 21.32 -6.79 3.26
C GLY A 23 20.93 -6.69 1.77
N ALA A 24 21.39 -5.63 1.11
CA ALA A 24 21.24 -5.51 -0.34
C ALA A 24 22.00 -6.64 -1.06
N GLY A 25 21.46 -7.15 -2.18
CA GLY A 25 22.12 -8.20 -2.98
C GLY A 25 22.05 -9.62 -2.41
N THR A 26 21.47 -9.84 -1.24
CA THR A 26 21.40 -11.18 -0.59
C THR A 26 20.32 -12.10 -1.16
N GLY A 27 19.64 -11.68 -2.22
CA GLY A 27 18.61 -12.50 -2.89
C GLY A 27 17.23 -12.46 -2.23
N LYS A 28 16.87 -11.39 -1.50
CA LYS A 28 15.54 -11.23 -0.84
C LYS A 28 14.37 -11.51 -1.78
N THR A 29 14.38 -10.90 -2.96
CA THR A 29 13.30 -11.09 -3.96
C THR A 29 13.21 -12.54 -4.42
N LYS A 30 14.36 -13.21 -4.62
CA LYS A 30 14.40 -14.64 -4.95
C LYS A 30 13.76 -15.48 -3.84
N VAL A 31 14.13 -15.23 -2.59
CA VAL A 31 13.57 -15.95 -1.43
C VAL A 31 12.07 -15.73 -1.31
N LEU A 32 11.57 -14.51 -1.54
CA LEU A 32 10.14 -14.21 -1.52
C LEU A 32 9.38 -14.93 -2.66
N THR A 33 9.95 -14.94 -3.88
CA THR A 33 9.37 -15.69 -5.02
C THR A 33 9.32 -17.19 -4.71
N GLU A 34 10.42 -17.77 -4.26
CA GLU A 34 10.47 -19.19 -3.92
C GLU A 34 9.56 -19.55 -2.74
N ARG A 35 9.40 -18.65 -1.76
CA ARG A 35 8.45 -18.81 -0.66
C ARG A 35 7.02 -18.79 -1.16
N PHE A 36 6.66 -17.88 -2.06
CA PHE A 36 5.32 -17.83 -2.67
C PHE A 36 5.00 -19.15 -3.36
N ILE A 37 5.91 -19.66 -4.19
CA ILE A 37 5.76 -20.96 -4.85
C ILE A 37 5.66 -22.10 -3.84
N TYR A 38 6.48 -22.09 -2.79
CA TYR A 38 6.46 -23.11 -1.75
C TYR A 38 5.13 -23.13 -0.98
N ILE A 39 4.53 -21.95 -0.71
CA ILE A 39 3.21 -21.85 -0.07
C ILE A 39 2.13 -22.41 -0.99
N LEU A 40 2.16 -22.16 -2.32
CA LEU A 40 1.23 -22.75 -3.27
C LEU A 40 1.33 -24.29 -3.34
N GLU A 41 2.51 -24.84 -3.07
CA GLU A 41 2.74 -26.30 -3.08
C GLU A 41 2.30 -26.97 -1.78
N ASN A 42 2.57 -26.34 -0.64
CA ASN A 42 2.58 -26.97 0.67
C ASN A 42 1.71 -26.27 1.72
N GLY A 43 1.12 -25.11 1.39
CA GLY A 43 0.26 -24.37 2.30
C GLY A 43 -1.14 -24.98 2.39
N ASP A 44 -1.79 -24.76 3.53
CA ASP A 44 -3.20 -25.03 3.71
C ASP A 44 -3.99 -23.81 3.21
N LEU A 45 -4.32 -23.84 1.90
CA LEU A 45 -4.97 -22.76 1.17
C LEU A 45 -6.38 -23.16 0.76
N GLU A 46 -7.26 -22.17 0.61
CA GLU A 46 -8.63 -22.38 0.16
C GLU A 46 -8.63 -22.96 -1.26
N GLU A 47 -9.25 -24.12 -1.45
CA GLU A 47 -9.33 -24.79 -2.74
C GLU A 47 -10.06 -23.92 -3.77
N GLY A 48 -9.45 -23.73 -4.92
CA GLY A 48 -9.97 -22.88 -5.99
C GLY A 48 -9.58 -21.39 -5.88
N LYS A 49 -9.04 -20.97 -4.73
CA LYS A 49 -8.58 -19.60 -4.48
C LYS A 49 -7.13 -19.49 -3.99
N GLU A 50 -6.34 -20.51 -4.24
CA GLU A 50 -4.99 -20.64 -3.68
C GLU A 50 -4.11 -19.42 -4.03
N ILE A 51 -4.19 -18.93 -5.26
CA ILE A 51 -3.44 -17.73 -5.72
C ILE A 51 -3.90 -16.46 -4.99
N GLU A 52 -5.20 -16.33 -4.77
CA GLU A 52 -5.81 -15.16 -4.11
C GLU A 52 -5.56 -15.16 -2.60
N SER A 53 -5.37 -16.37 -2.01
CA SER A 53 -5.14 -16.54 -0.56
C SER A 53 -3.76 -16.07 -0.09
N ILE A 54 -2.82 -15.82 -1.02
CA ILE A 54 -1.46 -15.37 -0.68
C ILE A 54 -1.33 -13.89 -0.96
N VAL A 55 -1.03 -13.10 0.07
CA VAL A 55 -0.76 -11.66 -0.05
C VAL A 55 0.74 -11.42 -0.03
N ALA A 56 1.25 -10.74 -1.05
CA ALA A 56 2.63 -10.28 -1.13
C ALA A 56 2.70 -8.76 -1.33
N ILE A 57 3.31 -8.06 -0.38
CA ILE A 57 3.36 -6.60 -0.36
C ILE A 57 4.78 -6.12 -0.63
N THR A 58 4.90 -5.11 -1.50
CA THR A 58 6.16 -4.43 -1.82
C THR A 58 6.03 -2.93 -1.58
N PHE A 59 7.16 -2.22 -1.54
CA PHE A 59 7.17 -0.77 -1.35
C PHE A 59 6.94 0.01 -2.64
N THR A 60 7.33 -0.52 -3.80
CA THR A 60 7.27 0.21 -5.06
C THR A 60 6.53 -0.57 -6.14
N LYS A 61 5.87 0.14 -7.06
CA LYS A 61 5.22 -0.45 -8.24
C LYS A 61 6.22 -1.27 -9.08
N LYS A 62 7.47 -0.80 -9.20
CA LYS A 62 8.52 -1.52 -9.91
C LYS A 62 8.83 -2.87 -9.26
N ALA A 63 9.02 -2.91 -7.92
CA ALA A 63 9.27 -4.15 -7.20
C ALA A 63 8.07 -5.11 -7.26
N THR A 64 6.85 -4.58 -7.26
CA THR A 64 5.62 -5.36 -7.48
C THR A 64 5.66 -6.06 -8.84
N GLN A 65 5.98 -5.31 -9.89
CA GLN A 65 6.01 -5.83 -11.25
C GLN A 65 7.10 -6.90 -11.42
N GLU A 66 8.31 -6.63 -10.94
CA GLU A 66 9.41 -7.61 -10.96
C GLU A 66 9.06 -8.90 -10.20
N MET A 67 8.36 -8.79 -9.07
CA MET A 67 7.94 -9.94 -8.29
C MET A 67 6.87 -10.75 -9.01
N LYS A 68 5.86 -10.08 -9.60
CA LYS A 68 4.82 -10.72 -10.41
C LYS A 68 5.41 -11.49 -11.59
N GLU A 69 6.34 -10.88 -12.32
CA GLU A 69 7.00 -11.52 -13.47
C GLU A 69 7.75 -12.79 -13.05
N ARG A 70 8.54 -12.73 -11.98
CA ARG A 70 9.30 -13.88 -11.49
C ARG A 70 8.40 -15.01 -11.01
N ILE A 71 7.31 -14.71 -10.31
CA ILE A 71 6.34 -15.71 -9.85
C ILE A 71 5.64 -16.33 -11.08
N ARG A 72 5.24 -15.50 -12.04
CA ARG A 72 4.61 -15.97 -13.30
C ARG A 72 5.53 -16.90 -14.08
N GLU A 73 6.80 -16.58 -14.23
CA GLU A 73 7.80 -17.44 -14.91
C GLU A 73 7.94 -18.79 -14.22
N GLU A 74 8.02 -18.81 -12.89
CA GLU A 74 8.12 -20.07 -12.12
C GLU A 74 6.85 -20.92 -12.24
N ILE A 75 5.67 -20.31 -12.15
CA ILE A 75 4.38 -20.99 -12.34
C ILE A 75 4.27 -21.52 -13.78
N GLN A 76 4.66 -20.72 -14.77
CA GLN A 76 4.64 -21.14 -16.18
C GLN A 76 5.54 -22.36 -16.40
N ARG A 77 6.75 -22.37 -15.84
CA ARG A 77 7.66 -23.50 -15.95
C ARG A 77 7.05 -24.79 -15.38
N LYS A 78 6.40 -24.71 -14.22
CA LYS A 78 5.72 -25.83 -13.57
C LYS A 78 4.44 -26.25 -14.31
N SER A 79 3.78 -25.35 -14.99
CA SER A 79 2.54 -25.62 -15.74
C SER A 79 2.74 -26.55 -16.96
N LEU A 80 3.96 -26.71 -17.39
CA LEU A 80 4.29 -27.66 -18.49
C LEU A 80 4.12 -29.12 -18.07
N GLU A 81 4.25 -29.43 -16.79
CA GLU A 81 4.30 -30.79 -16.24
C GLU A 81 3.05 -31.12 -15.41
N ASP A 82 2.30 -30.14 -14.90
CA ASP A 82 1.21 -30.35 -13.96
C ASP A 82 0.00 -29.44 -14.23
N GLU A 83 -1.21 -30.04 -14.30
CA GLU A 83 -2.49 -29.38 -14.53
C GLU A 83 -2.83 -28.35 -13.43
N LYS A 84 -2.48 -28.62 -12.16
CA LYS A 84 -2.66 -27.70 -11.03
C LYS A 84 -1.97 -26.35 -11.31
N TRP A 85 -0.74 -26.39 -11.84
CA TRP A 85 0.04 -25.20 -12.17
C TRP A 85 -0.49 -24.47 -13.40
N ARG A 86 -1.16 -25.16 -14.35
CA ARG A 86 -1.86 -24.51 -15.46
C ARG A 86 -3.02 -23.65 -14.98
N ARG A 87 -3.76 -24.12 -13.96
CA ARG A 87 -4.82 -23.34 -13.32
C ARG A 87 -4.21 -22.10 -12.64
N TYR A 88 -3.16 -22.26 -11.85
CA TYR A 88 -2.47 -21.14 -11.21
C TYR A 88 -1.94 -20.11 -12.21
N TYR A 89 -1.43 -20.55 -13.35
CA TYR A 89 -0.97 -19.65 -14.41
C TYR A 89 -2.12 -18.80 -14.97
N LYS A 90 -3.28 -19.39 -15.18
CA LYS A 90 -4.49 -18.67 -15.63
C LYS A 90 -4.99 -17.68 -14.58
N ASP A 91 -4.92 -18.03 -13.29
CA ASP A 91 -5.40 -17.22 -12.18
C ASP A 91 -4.40 -16.17 -11.68
N MET A 92 -3.22 -16.06 -12.31
CA MET A 92 -2.17 -15.10 -11.89
C MET A 92 -2.61 -13.63 -11.86
N GLU A 93 -3.60 -13.25 -12.65
CA GLU A 93 -4.15 -11.87 -12.61
C GLU A 93 -4.90 -11.57 -11.31
N LYS A 94 -5.38 -12.59 -10.62
CA LYS A 94 -6.05 -12.47 -9.31
C LYS A 94 -5.07 -12.46 -8.13
N ALA A 95 -3.77 -12.63 -8.39
CA ALA A 95 -2.76 -12.69 -7.34
C ALA A 95 -2.67 -11.38 -6.57
N ASN A 96 -2.77 -11.43 -5.25
CA ASN A 96 -2.65 -10.30 -4.34
C ASN A 96 -1.19 -9.86 -4.14
N ILE A 97 -0.54 -9.49 -5.24
CA ILE A 97 0.84 -8.97 -5.25
C ILE A 97 0.79 -7.49 -5.59
N SER A 98 1.02 -6.62 -4.62
CA SER A 98 0.81 -5.18 -4.80
C SER A 98 1.66 -4.34 -3.84
N THR A 99 1.59 -3.02 -3.98
CA THR A 99 2.07 -2.11 -2.93
C THR A 99 1.06 -2.08 -1.78
N ILE A 100 1.51 -1.65 -0.58
CA ILE A 100 0.61 -1.51 0.58
C ILE A 100 -0.57 -0.58 0.27
N HIS A 101 -0.34 0.52 -0.41
CA HIS A 101 -1.41 1.45 -0.78
C HIS A 101 -2.43 0.82 -1.75
N SER A 102 -1.96 0.08 -2.75
CA SER A 102 -2.85 -0.62 -3.67
C SER A 102 -3.64 -1.72 -2.98
N PHE A 103 -3.01 -2.45 -2.05
CA PHE A 103 -3.67 -3.48 -1.25
C PHE A 103 -4.79 -2.89 -0.38
N CYS A 104 -4.49 -1.83 0.38
CA CYS A 104 -5.49 -1.14 1.19
C CYS A 104 -6.63 -0.57 0.33
N GLY A 105 -6.30 0.02 -0.83
CA GLY A 105 -7.29 0.53 -1.77
C GLY A 105 -8.23 -0.55 -2.31
N ASN A 106 -7.72 -1.75 -2.57
CA ASN A 106 -8.56 -2.88 -2.99
C ASN A 106 -9.49 -3.36 -1.88
N ILE A 107 -8.97 -3.51 -0.64
CA ILE A 107 -9.81 -3.86 0.53
C ILE A 107 -10.94 -2.84 0.71
N LEU A 108 -10.64 -1.54 0.59
CA LEU A 108 -11.65 -0.50 0.73
C LEU A 108 -12.71 -0.55 -0.39
N ARG A 109 -12.33 -0.90 -1.63
CA ARG A 109 -13.29 -1.06 -2.73
C ARG A 109 -14.20 -2.26 -2.53
N GLU A 110 -13.63 -3.38 -2.10
CA GLU A 110 -14.36 -4.62 -1.83
C GLU A 110 -15.34 -4.46 -0.66
N ASN A 111 -15.02 -3.59 0.30
CA ASN A 111 -15.84 -3.33 1.50
C ASN A 111 -16.31 -1.86 1.56
N SER A 112 -16.64 -1.28 0.41
CA SER A 112 -16.97 0.15 0.30
C SER A 112 -18.24 0.54 1.05
N ILE A 113 -19.23 -0.35 1.13
CA ILE A 113 -20.47 -0.13 1.86
C ILE A 113 -20.19 -0.04 3.36
N GLU A 114 -19.44 -0.98 3.91
CA GLU A 114 -19.05 -1.01 5.33
C GLU A 114 -18.16 0.19 5.69
N ALA A 115 -17.29 0.59 4.76
CA ALA A 115 -16.42 1.76 4.93
C ALA A 115 -17.14 3.10 4.75
N GLY A 116 -18.38 3.10 4.22
CA GLY A 116 -19.14 4.32 3.95
C GLY A 116 -18.52 5.21 2.87
N ILE A 117 -17.82 4.63 1.88
CA ILE A 117 -17.14 5.35 0.81
C ILE A 117 -17.65 4.94 -0.57
N ASP A 118 -17.48 5.81 -1.55
CA ASP A 118 -17.77 5.48 -2.95
C ASP A 118 -16.82 4.38 -3.46
N PRO A 119 -17.29 3.23 -3.97
CA PRO A 119 -16.44 2.19 -4.54
C PRO A 119 -15.58 2.68 -5.72
N LEU A 120 -16.02 3.75 -6.39
CA LEU A 120 -15.29 4.37 -7.50
C LEU A 120 -14.28 5.44 -7.04
N PHE A 121 -13.99 5.53 -5.73
CA PHE A 121 -13.02 6.51 -5.23
C PHE A 121 -11.66 6.38 -5.92
N THR A 122 -11.00 7.51 -6.11
CA THR A 122 -9.61 7.59 -6.57
C THR A 122 -8.69 7.89 -5.40
N VAL A 123 -7.52 7.28 -5.41
CA VAL A 123 -6.45 7.63 -4.45
C VAL A 123 -5.69 8.80 -5.05
N LEU A 124 -5.76 9.94 -4.39
CA LEU A 124 -5.03 11.14 -4.80
C LEU A 124 -3.52 10.92 -4.64
N ASP A 125 -2.75 11.50 -5.53
CA ASP A 125 -1.30 11.61 -5.29
C ASP A 125 -1.00 12.75 -4.29
N ASP A 126 0.26 12.83 -3.85
CA ASP A 126 0.66 13.82 -2.82
C ASP A 126 0.45 15.26 -3.31
N ILE A 127 0.60 15.54 -4.60
CA ILE A 127 0.44 16.87 -5.18
C ILE A 127 -1.03 17.27 -5.23
N GLU A 128 -1.89 16.36 -5.69
CA GLU A 128 -3.33 16.57 -5.75
C GLU A 128 -3.92 16.73 -4.34
N GLY A 129 -3.51 15.88 -3.40
CA GLY A 129 -3.93 15.96 -1.99
C GLY A 129 -3.50 17.27 -1.34
N ASP A 130 -2.28 17.71 -1.59
CA ASP A 130 -1.75 18.98 -1.07
C ASP A 130 -2.50 20.19 -1.61
N LYS A 131 -2.82 20.19 -2.90
CA LYS A 131 -3.59 21.25 -3.54
C LYS A 131 -5.00 21.38 -2.95
N ILE A 132 -5.70 20.27 -2.79
CA ILE A 132 -7.04 20.26 -2.18
C ILE A 132 -6.97 20.76 -0.74
N LEU A 133 -5.96 20.35 0.04
CA LEU A 133 -5.78 20.82 1.41
C LEU A 133 -5.53 22.32 1.45
N GLN A 134 -4.70 22.87 0.57
CA GLN A 134 -4.45 24.32 0.49
C GLN A 134 -5.71 25.09 0.11
N GLU A 135 -6.46 24.66 -0.88
CA GLU A 135 -7.73 25.27 -1.29
C GLU A 135 -8.74 25.26 -0.13
N THR A 136 -8.87 24.13 0.57
CA THR A 136 -9.75 23.99 1.73
C THR A 136 -9.35 24.91 2.88
N ILE A 137 -8.06 24.98 3.21
CA ILE A 137 -7.55 25.90 4.26
C ILE A 137 -7.86 27.35 3.89
N LEU A 138 -7.62 27.74 2.64
CA LEU A 138 -7.90 29.10 2.17
C LEU A 138 -9.39 29.45 2.30
N GLU A 139 -10.27 28.55 1.85
CA GLU A 139 -11.72 28.75 1.95
C GLU A 139 -12.17 28.93 3.41
N ILE A 140 -11.70 28.07 4.31
CA ILE A 140 -12.02 28.17 5.74
C ILE A 140 -11.49 29.47 6.35
N LEU A 141 -10.26 29.90 6.01
CA LEU A 141 -9.69 31.14 6.50
C LEU A 141 -10.47 32.36 6.01
N LEU A 142 -10.84 32.41 4.74
CA LEU A 142 -11.63 33.53 4.19
C LEU A 142 -12.99 33.63 4.88
N LYS A 143 -13.66 32.51 5.07
CA LYS A 143 -14.93 32.46 5.79
C LYS A 143 -14.77 32.94 7.25
N ALA A 144 -13.76 32.44 7.95
CA ALA A 144 -13.49 32.83 9.34
C ALA A 144 -13.15 34.32 9.49
N ILE A 145 -12.46 34.93 8.52
CA ILE A 145 -12.20 36.38 8.47
C ILE A 145 -13.48 37.18 8.34
N GLU A 146 -14.44 36.70 7.52
CA GLU A 146 -15.74 37.38 7.31
C GLU A 146 -16.65 37.29 8.55
N GLU A 147 -16.61 36.16 9.26
CA GLU A 147 -17.51 35.87 10.38
C GLU A 147 -17.00 36.39 11.73
N ASP A 148 -15.68 36.54 11.94
CA ASP A 148 -15.10 36.93 13.24
C ASP A 148 -14.02 38.01 13.14
N GLN A 149 -14.30 39.16 13.72
CA GLN A 149 -13.35 40.30 13.76
C GLN A 149 -12.05 39.97 14.51
N ASN A 150 -12.07 39.09 15.52
CA ASN A 150 -10.86 38.70 16.24
C ASN A 150 -9.97 37.83 15.33
N THR A 151 -10.55 36.94 14.56
CA THR A 151 -9.82 36.13 13.55
C THR A 151 -9.21 37.06 12.51
N TYR A 152 -9.94 38.04 11.99
CA TYR A 152 -9.39 39.05 11.09
C TYR A 152 -8.17 39.77 11.69
N ASN A 153 -8.29 40.27 12.94
CA ASN A 153 -7.21 40.97 13.62
C ASN A 153 -6.00 40.07 13.88
N PHE A 154 -6.23 38.82 14.26
CA PHE A 154 -5.17 37.82 14.44
C PHE A 154 -4.40 37.58 13.15
N ILE A 155 -5.11 37.32 12.07
CA ILE A 155 -4.50 37.06 10.76
C ILE A 155 -3.70 38.26 10.26
N ARG A 156 -4.23 39.48 10.45
CA ARG A 156 -3.54 40.71 10.07
C ARG A 156 -2.26 40.94 10.88
N LEU A 157 -2.27 40.63 12.17
CA LEU A 157 -1.10 40.77 13.05
C LEU A 157 -0.01 39.76 12.75
N PHE A 158 -0.36 38.50 12.58
CA PHE A 158 0.58 37.38 12.38
C PHE A 158 0.92 37.13 10.94
N GLY A 159 0.00 37.32 10.01
CA GLY A 159 0.18 37.12 8.59
C GLY A 159 0.82 38.31 7.87
N LYS A 160 0.90 39.49 8.50
CA LYS A 160 1.39 40.73 7.86
C LYS A 160 0.70 41.00 6.50
N ASP A 161 -0.60 40.92 6.50
CA ASP A 161 -1.47 41.04 5.31
C ASP A 161 -1.24 39.96 4.24
N ASN A 162 -0.62 38.81 4.61
CA ASN A 162 -0.41 37.66 3.75
C ASN A 162 -0.92 36.39 4.45
N LEU A 163 -1.79 35.64 3.78
CA LEU A 163 -2.35 34.40 4.31
C LEU A 163 -1.39 33.21 4.24
N ASN A 164 -0.42 33.23 3.34
CA ASN A 164 0.46 32.07 3.09
C ASN A 164 1.18 31.55 4.35
N PRO A 165 1.78 32.39 5.24
CA PRO A 165 2.43 31.89 6.44
C PRO A 165 1.46 31.15 7.38
N ILE A 166 0.23 31.66 7.50
CA ILE A 166 -0.81 31.03 8.35
C ILE A 166 -1.29 29.72 7.73
N MET A 167 -1.46 29.68 6.41
CA MET A 167 -1.84 28.47 5.69
C MET A 167 -0.80 27.37 5.87
N GLU A 168 0.48 27.70 5.77
CA GLU A 168 1.58 26.73 5.96
C GLU A 168 1.61 26.18 7.39
N GLU A 169 1.40 27.02 8.39
CA GLU A 169 1.32 26.58 9.80
C GLU A 169 0.09 25.67 10.03
N LEU A 170 -1.08 26.03 9.51
CA LEU A 170 -2.28 25.19 9.61
C LEU A 170 -2.09 23.83 8.92
N LYS A 171 -1.46 23.83 7.76
CA LYS A 171 -1.09 22.63 7.04
C LYS A 171 -0.14 21.74 7.87
N ALA A 172 0.90 22.33 8.47
CA ALA A 172 1.83 21.62 9.33
C ALA A 172 1.12 21.00 10.55
N ILE A 173 0.21 21.75 11.19
CA ILE A 173 -0.62 21.27 12.30
C ILE A 173 -1.51 20.10 11.85
N TYR A 174 -2.18 20.23 10.71
CA TYR A 174 -3.03 19.18 10.14
C TYR A 174 -2.25 17.88 9.96
N TYR A 175 -1.08 17.93 9.31
CA TYR A 175 -0.26 16.73 9.12
C TYR A 175 0.23 16.14 10.44
N LYS A 176 0.58 16.98 11.42
CA LYS A 176 1.00 16.52 12.75
C LYS A 176 -0.12 15.79 13.49
N ILE A 177 -1.34 16.33 13.45
CA ILE A 177 -2.53 15.70 14.05
C ILE A 177 -2.82 14.35 13.38
N ARG A 178 -2.78 14.30 12.06
CA ARG A 178 -2.97 13.06 11.27
C ARG A 178 -1.92 11.99 11.59
N THR A 179 -0.66 12.39 11.76
CA THR A 179 0.43 11.48 12.11
C THR A 179 0.28 10.86 13.50
N VAL A 180 -0.26 11.61 14.46
CA VAL A 180 -0.49 11.14 15.83
C VAL A 180 -1.77 10.27 15.93
N GLY A 181 -2.61 10.28 14.88
CA GLY A 181 -3.83 9.46 14.84
C GLY A 181 -4.98 10.04 15.67
N ILE A 182 -4.98 11.34 15.93
CA ILE A 182 -6.11 12.03 16.57
C ILE A 182 -7.20 12.18 15.50
N SER A 183 -8.37 11.60 15.75
CA SER A 183 -9.59 11.87 14.99
C SER A 183 -10.27 13.13 15.52
N PHE A 184 -10.83 13.93 14.63
CA PHE A 184 -11.67 15.08 14.98
C PHE A 184 -13.10 14.62 15.27
#